data_891ad0bc3d2ecbdc60a8eb2f6dcfc34d
#
_entry.id   891ad0bc3d2ecbdc60a8eb2f6dcfc34d
#
_cell.length_a   1.000
_cell.length_b   1.000
_cell.length_c   1.000
_cell.angle_alpha   90.00
_cell.angle_beta   90.00
_cell.angle_gamma   90.00
#
_symmetry.space_group_name_H-M   'P 1'
#
loop_
_entity.id
_entity.type
_entity.pdbx_description
1 polymer ?
#
loop_
_entity_poly.entity_id
_entity_poly.type
_entity_poly.pdbx_seq_one_letter_code
_entity_poly.pdbx_strand_id
1 'polypeptide(L)'
;MPKHNTYNDSFTGIADSSIQRILFDNEDSSSQKLRQVLLKVINNELTTRQKEIIMLYYFKGIKTVTIGEQLGISQQAVSRVLSRARLNMYRILQYYI
;
A
#
# COMPACT_ATOMS: atom_id res chain seq x y z
N MET A 1 -22.90 5.74 -3.38
CA MET A 1 -22.10 4.88 -2.98
C MET A 1 -21.29 4.10 -3.89
N PRO A 2 -21.78 3.27 -4.72
CA PRO A 2 -20.88 2.47 -5.55
C PRO A 2 -19.94 3.28 -6.39
N LYS A 3 -20.31 4.48 -6.71
CA LYS A 3 -19.49 5.29 -7.55
C LYS A 3 -18.15 5.63 -6.99
N HIS A 4 -18.10 6.02 -5.73
CA HIS A 4 -16.80 6.36 -5.20
C HIS A 4 -15.99 5.12 -4.89
N ASN A 5 -16.63 3.99 -4.69
CA ASN A 5 -15.89 2.75 -4.58
C ASN A 5 -15.22 2.40 -5.89
N THR A 6 -15.93 2.59 -6.99
CA THR A 6 -15.36 2.32 -8.30
C THR A 6 -14.14 3.20 -8.57
N TYR A 7 -14.26 4.48 -8.26
CA TYR A 7 -13.15 5.40 -8.41
C TYR A 7 -11.95 4.95 -7.57
N ASN A 8 -12.21 4.62 -6.30
CA ASN A 8 -11.15 4.19 -5.41
C ASN A 8 -10.51 2.89 -5.86
N ASP A 9 -11.31 1.96 -6.35
CA ASP A 9 -10.80 0.70 -6.83
C ASP A 9 -9.84 0.88 -8.00
N SER A 10 -10.21 1.75 -8.94
CA SER A 10 -9.36 2.00 -10.09
C SER A 10 -8.02 2.58 -9.67
N PHE A 11 -8.05 3.62 -8.84
CA PHE A 11 -6.83 4.23 -8.37
C PHE A 11 -6.02 3.24 -7.52
N THR A 12 -6.71 2.53 -6.65
CA THR A 12 -6.07 1.58 -5.75
C THR A 12 -5.39 0.46 -6.53
N GLY A 13 -6.03 -0.03 -7.59
CA GLY A 13 -5.45 -1.07 -8.40
C GLY A 13 -4.16 -0.65 -9.07
N ILE A 14 -4.13 0.57 -9.62
CA ILE A 14 -2.93 1.09 -10.25
C ILE A 14 -1.82 1.28 -9.22
N ALA A 15 -2.15 1.86 -8.08
CA ALA A 15 -1.17 2.09 -7.03
C ALA A 15 -0.65 0.77 -6.47
N ASP A 16 -1.54 -0.21 -6.31
CA ASP A 16 -1.16 -1.51 -5.79
C ASP A 16 -0.15 -2.19 -6.71
N SER A 17 -0.41 -2.20 -8.00
CA SER A 17 0.50 -2.81 -8.97
C SER A 17 1.86 -2.12 -8.96
N SER A 18 1.87 -0.81 -8.90
CA SER A 18 3.12 -0.04 -8.88
C SER A 18 3.92 -0.33 -7.62
N ILE A 19 3.24 -0.37 -6.48
CA ILE A 19 3.91 -0.63 -5.21
C ILE A 19 4.48 -2.04 -5.19
N GLN A 20 3.72 -3.03 -5.65
CA GLN A 20 4.22 -4.40 -5.69
C GLN A 20 5.44 -4.52 -6.59
N ARG A 21 5.40 -3.87 -7.73
CA ARG A 21 6.55 -3.92 -8.64
C ARG A 21 7.78 -3.30 -8.00
N ILE A 22 7.63 -2.14 -7.37
CA ILE A 22 8.76 -1.46 -6.74
C ILE A 22 9.35 -2.29 -5.62
N LEU A 23 8.48 -2.90 -4.81
CA LEU A 23 8.96 -3.66 -3.65
C LEU A 23 9.65 -4.95 -4.02
N PHE A 24 9.17 -5.64 -5.06
CA PHE A 24 9.58 -7.01 -5.28
C PHE A 24 10.27 -7.27 -6.62
N ASP A 25 10.33 -6.28 -7.50
CA ASP A 25 10.99 -6.42 -8.79
C ASP A 25 12.35 -5.76 -8.71
N ASN A 26 13.41 -6.56 -8.82
CA ASN A 26 14.78 -6.10 -8.59
C ASN A 26 15.64 -6.08 -9.83
N GLU A 27 15.06 -5.73 -10.95
CA GLU A 27 15.77 -5.93 -12.19
C GLU A 27 16.88 -4.92 -12.45
N ASP A 28 16.79 -3.71 -11.89
CA ASP A 28 17.83 -2.74 -12.14
C ASP A 28 18.03 -1.81 -10.94
N SER A 29 19.05 -0.94 -11.02
CA SER A 29 19.39 -0.07 -9.90
C SER A 29 18.35 1.02 -9.65
N SER A 30 17.62 1.43 -10.69
CA SER A 30 16.54 2.39 -10.51
C SER A 30 15.45 1.81 -9.61
N SER A 31 15.09 0.55 -9.86
CA SER A 31 14.09 -0.12 -9.04
C SER A 31 14.55 -0.27 -7.60
N GLN A 32 15.82 -0.54 -7.39
CA GLN A 32 16.38 -0.65 -6.05
C GLN A 32 16.30 0.67 -5.31
N LYS A 33 16.58 1.76 -5.99
CA LYS A 33 16.52 3.09 -5.39
C LYS A 33 15.09 3.43 -4.98
N LEU A 34 14.13 3.17 -5.87
CA LEU A 34 12.73 3.41 -5.57
C LEU A 34 12.27 2.55 -4.40
N ARG A 35 12.73 1.31 -4.33
CA ARG A 35 12.36 0.44 -3.21
C ARG A 35 12.88 0.99 -1.90
N GLN A 36 14.10 1.49 -1.86
CA GLN A 36 14.65 2.08 -0.66
C GLN A 36 13.83 3.29 -0.21
N VAL A 37 13.45 4.14 -1.16
CA VAL A 37 12.60 5.29 -0.86
C VAL A 37 11.27 4.82 -0.28
N LEU A 38 10.67 3.83 -0.92
CA LEU A 38 9.37 3.33 -0.49
C LEU A 38 9.43 2.73 0.91
N LEU A 39 10.49 2.00 1.22
CA LEU A 39 10.65 1.43 2.55
C LEU A 39 10.81 2.52 3.60
N LYS A 40 11.51 3.60 3.27
CA LYS A 40 11.61 4.74 4.19
C LYS A 40 10.26 5.40 4.41
N VAL A 41 9.46 5.53 3.35
CA VAL A 41 8.12 6.10 3.48
C VAL A 41 7.27 5.24 4.40
N ILE A 42 7.32 3.93 4.23
CA ILE A 42 6.56 3.01 5.08
C ILE A 42 6.96 3.18 6.54
N ASN A 43 8.25 3.29 6.81
CA ASN A 43 8.73 3.42 8.19
C ASN A 43 8.44 4.77 8.80
N ASN A 44 8.53 5.85 8.02
CA ASN A 44 8.58 7.19 8.60
C ASN A 44 7.34 8.04 8.36
N GLU A 45 6.56 7.73 7.32
CA GLU A 45 5.46 8.60 6.91
C GLU A 45 4.09 8.03 7.18
N LEU A 46 3.99 6.74 7.43
CA LEU A 46 2.71 6.10 7.67
C LEU A 46 2.41 6.03 9.15
N THR A 47 1.12 6.06 9.49
CA THR A 47 0.71 5.85 10.87
C THR A 47 1.02 4.40 11.27
N THR A 48 1.00 4.14 12.57
CA THR A 48 1.25 2.79 13.08
C THR A 48 0.30 1.77 12.45
N ARG A 49 -1.00 2.11 12.40
CA ARG A 49 -1.98 1.19 11.82
C ARG A 49 -1.78 1.01 10.33
N GLN A 50 -1.46 2.07 9.61
CA GLN A 50 -1.18 1.98 8.18
C GLN A 50 0.02 1.08 7.94
N LYS A 51 1.08 1.28 8.70
CA LYS A 51 2.29 0.47 8.55
C LYS A 51 1.99 -1.01 8.84
N GLU A 52 1.24 -1.27 9.89
CA GLU A 52 0.89 -2.64 10.26
C GLU A 52 0.16 -3.35 9.13
N ILE A 53 -0.84 -2.69 8.56
CA ILE A 53 -1.66 -3.29 7.52
C ILE A 53 -0.86 -3.45 6.23
N ILE A 54 -0.02 -2.47 5.90
CA ILE A 54 0.85 -2.56 4.73
C ILE A 54 1.78 -3.77 4.86
N MET A 55 2.36 -3.97 6.03
CA MET A 55 3.26 -5.11 6.24
C MET A 55 2.52 -6.44 6.10
N LEU A 56 1.34 -6.53 6.65
CA LEU A 56 0.55 -7.76 6.54
C LEU A 56 0.15 -8.05 5.10
N TYR A 57 -0.25 -7.02 4.39
CA TYR A 57 -0.77 -7.21 3.04
C TYR A 57 0.33 -7.46 2.02
N TYR A 58 1.36 -6.60 1.99
CA TYR A 58 2.38 -6.69 0.94
C TYR A 58 3.49 -7.68 1.27
N PHE A 59 3.93 -7.71 2.51
CA PHE A 59 5.08 -8.54 2.86
C PHE A 59 4.70 -9.92 3.33
N LYS A 60 3.53 -10.07 3.94
CA LYS A 60 3.08 -11.39 4.37
C LYS A 60 2.04 -12.00 3.45
N GLY A 61 1.53 -11.21 2.50
CA GLY A 61 0.58 -11.73 1.52
C GLY A 61 -0.77 -12.10 2.09
N ILE A 62 -1.20 -11.45 3.15
CA ILE A 62 -2.45 -11.78 3.83
C ILE A 62 -3.59 -11.00 3.20
N LYS A 63 -4.71 -11.66 2.93
CA LYS A 63 -5.87 -11.04 2.32
C LYS A 63 -6.54 -10.08 3.29
N THR A 64 -7.21 -9.07 2.73
CA THR A 64 -7.84 -8.03 3.55
C THR A 64 -8.88 -8.59 4.51
N VAL A 65 -9.63 -9.61 4.11
CA VAL A 65 -10.60 -10.26 5.00
C VAL A 65 -9.89 -10.82 6.22
N THR A 66 -8.81 -11.53 5.99
CA THR A 66 -8.05 -12.16 7.08
C THR A 66 -7.38 -11.12 7.96
N ILE A 67 -6.86 -10.05 7.36
CA ILE A 67 -6.29 -8.96 8.16
C ILE A 67 -7.35 -8.39 9.10
N GLY A 68 -8.56 -8.17 8.57
CA GLY A 68 -9.65 -7.67 9.40
C GLY A 68 -9.94 -8.59 10.57
N GLU A 69 -9.97 -9.89 10.32
CA GLU A 69 -10.17 -10.86 11.38
C GLU A 69 -9.07 -10.82 12.42
N GLN A 70 -7.82 -10.75 11.98
CA GLN A 70 -6.69 -10.70 12.90
C GLN A 70 -6.68 -9.44 13.75
N LEU A 71 -7.08 -8.33 13.18
CA LEU A 71 -7.03 -7.05 13.89
C LEU A 71 -8.35 -6.69 14.57
N GLY A 72 -9.39 -7.50 14.38
CA GLY A 72 -10.69 -7.22 14.99
C GLY A 72 -11.41 -6.04 14.36
N ILE A 73 -11.21 -5.80 13.07
CA ILE A 73 -11.88 -4.72 12.35
C ILE A 73 -12.50 -5.28 11.08
N SER A 74 -13.38 -4.50 10.46
CA SER A 74 -14.04 -4.95 9.25
C SER A 74 -13.09 -4.93 8.05
N GLN A 75 -13.43 -5.71 7.03
CA GLN A 75 -12.68 -5.69 5.79
C GLN A 75 -12.70 -4.30 5.16
N GLN A 76 -13.84 -3.61 5.25
CA GLN A 76 -13.93 -2.25 4.73
C GLN A 76 -12.96 -1.32 5.43
N ALA A 77 -12.81 -1.47 6.73
CA ALA A 77 -11.86 -0.66 7.48
C ALA A 77 -10.43 -0.94 7.02
N VAL A 78 -10.10 -2.20 6.82
CA VAL A 78 -8.78 -2.57 6.28
C VAL A 78 -8.55 -1.93 4.92
N SER A 79 -9.54 -2.03 4.04
CA SER A 79 -9.44 -1.47 2.69
C SER A 79 -9.26 0.03 2.70
N ARG A 80 -9.94 0.73 3.60
CA ARG A 80 -9.78 2.18 3.72
C ARG A 80 -8.38 2.54 4.16
N VAL A 81 -7.85 1.82 5.14
CA VAL A 81 -6.49 2.09 5.61
C VAL A 81 -5.49 1.83 4.49
N LEU A 82 -5.65 0.74 3.76
CA LEU A 82 -4.79 0.43 2.63
C LEU A 82 -4.84 1.54 1.57
N SER A 83 -6.04 2.00 1.24
CA SER A 83 -6.19 3.05 0.23
C SER A 83 -5.48 4.33 0.65
N ARG A 84 -5.63 4.71 1.90
CA ARG A 84 -4.97 5.92 2.40
C ARG A 84 -3.46 5.76 2.44
N ALA A 85 -2.99 4.60 2.86
CA ALA A 85 -1.56 4.33 2.90
C ALA A 85 -0.97 4.37 1.50
N ARG A 86 -1.65 3.73 0.54
CA ARG A 86 -1.20 3.74 -0.85
C ARG A 86 -1.15 5.15 -1.41
N LEU A 87 -2.16 5.95 -1.10
CA LEU A 87 -2.19 7.33 -1.57
C LEU A 87 -1.01 8.11 -1.04
N ASN A 88 -0.70 7.97 0.25
CA ASN A 88 0.44 8.64 0.84
C ASN A 88 1.75 8.18 0.22
N MET A 89 1.90 6.88 0.05
CA MET A 89 3.11 6.31 -0.54
C MET A 89 3.29 6.78 -1.98
N TYR A 90 2.20 6.73 -2.75
CA TYR A 90 2.26 7.09 -4.16
C TYR A 90 2.57 8.57 -4.35
N ARG A 91 1.96 9.41 -3.52
CA ARG A 91 2.19 10.85 -3.60
C ARG A 91 3.65 11.19 -3.38
N ILE A 92 4.28 10.54 -2.42
CA ILE A 92 5.68 10.78 -2.12
C ILE A 92 6.57 10.23 -3.23
N LEU A 93 6.23 9.04 -3.73
CA LEU A 93 7.00 8.44 -4.82
C LEU A 93 7.04 9.30 -6.07
N GLN A 94 6.00 10.08 -6.31
CA GLN A 94 5.96 10.92 -7.49
C GLN A 94 7.08 11.94 -7.53
N TYR A 95 7.65 12.29 -6.40
CA TYR A 95 8.79 13.20 -6.38
C TYR A 95 10.06 12.53 -6.89
N TYR A 96 10.08 11.22 -6.98
CA TYR A 96 11.25 10.47 -7.40
C TYR A 96 11.09 9.83 -8.77
N ILE A 97 9.96 9.97 -9.35
CA ILE A 97 9.67 9.49 -10.68
C ILE A 97 9.64 10.65 -11.65
#